data_68dd84b83c04569400f7e7d5f38f2fa6
#
_entry.id   68dd84b83c04569400f7e7d5f38f2fa6
#
_cell.length_a   1.000
_cell.length_b   1.000
_cell.length_c   1.000
_cell.angle_alpha   90.00
_cell.angle_beta   90.00
_cell.angle_gamma   90.00
#
_symmetry.space_group_name_H-M   'P 1'
#
loop_
_entity.id
_entity.type
_entity.pdbx_description
1 polymer ?
#
loop_
_entity_poly.entity_id
_entity_poly.type
_entity_poly.pdbx_seq_one_letter_code
_entity_poly.pdbx_strand_id
1 'polypeptide(L)'
;MELDIENFADLRDYLTRQEYVKLGEAVSFKNLHGGVSNRTVKVAWPDGRGWVLKQALAKLRVNVDWFSSPERIGVEAKALRWLNRLAPPGTTPTFVFEDMANHLMGMEAIPEEHENWKSILLSGQIVSNHFEQFGLLLGAIHRESSKSKSKFESKPGSEISREFADTTYFESLRLEPYYLYTAQKTAEATAFLNALARETLLQKDCLVHGDFSPKNTLIYRNKLILLDYEVVHFGDPAFDVGFALTHFLSKAHHLPQKRVRLASAAELFWQVYSDEIEQLDWARALGPRVVRHTIACLLARVAGKSPLEYLTPSEVARQRHIVLALVAKTPTTVPDLIANFISKIETYAQN
;
A
#
# COMPACT_ATOMS: atom_id res chain seq x y z
N MET A 1 -13.53 24.52 -19.20
CA MET A 1 -13.28 23.11 -19.63
C MET A 1 -12.51 22.48 -18.48
N GLU A 2 -12.92 21.30 -18.04
CA GLU A 2 -12.22 20.57 -16.98
C GLU A 2 -10.87 20.09 -17.51
N LEU A 3 -9.79 20.25 -16.75
CA LEU A 3 -8.45 19.81 -17.12
C LEU A 3 -8.42 18.29 -17.26
N ASP A 4 -7.92 17.79 -18.39
CA ASP A 4 -7.54 16.38 -18.57
C ASP A 4 -6.03 16.29 -18.79
N ILE A 5 -5.29 15.78 -17.81
CA ILE A 5 -3.82 15.69 -17.93
C ILE A 5 -3.34 14.67 -18.95
N GLU A 6 -4.20 13.75 -19.42
CA GLU A 6 -3.87 12.83 -20.52
C GLU A 6 -3.99 13.50 -21.89
N ASN A 7 -4.65 14.69 -21.99
CA ASN A 7 -4.54 15.57 -23.12
C ASN A 7 -3.29 16.46 -22.96
N PHE A 8 -2.23 16.14 -23.65
CA PHE A 8 -0.94 16.82 -23.50
C PHE A 8 -0.94 18.29 -23.96
N ALA A 9 -1.85 18.72 -24.84
CA ALA A 9 -2.01 20.12 -25.21
C ALA A 9 -2.61 20.90 -24.02
N ASP A 10 -3.71 20.42 -23.44
CA ASP A 10 -4.35 21.02 -22.28
C ASP A 10 -3.40 21.05 -21.07
N LEU A 11 -2.65 19.96 -20.87
CA LEU A 11 -1.66 19.87 -19.78
C LEU A 11 -0.55 20.89 -19.97
N ARG A 12 0.00 21.06 -21.19
CA ARG A 12 1.04 22.05 -21.48
C ARG A 12 0.52 23.46 -21.20
N ASP A 13 -0.68 23.79 -21.67
CA ASP A 13 -1.30 25.10 -21.46
C ASP A 13 -1.55 25.36 -19.97
N TYR A 14 -1.98 24.36 -19.23
CA TYR A 14 -2.13 24.42 -17.78
C TYR A 14 -0.80 24.71 -17.09
N LEU A 15 0.24 23.92 -17.35
CA LEU A 15 1.56 24.08 -16.72
C LEU A 15 2.20 25.42 -17.06
N THR A 16 1.95 25.93 -18.29
CA THR A 16 2.45 27.24 -18.70
C THR A 16 1.71 28.37 -17.99
N ARG A 17 0.38 28.28 -17.84
CA ARG A 17 -0.42 29.27 -17.07
C ARG A 17 -0.07 29.31 -15.59
N GLN A 18 0.32 28.17 -15.02
CA GLN A 18 0.77 28.06 -13.63
C GLN A 18 2.24 28.41 -13.45
N GLU A 19 2.93 28.85 -14.52
CA GLU A 19 4.36 29.19 -14.53
C GLU A 19 5.31 28.03 -14.14
N TYR A 20 4.83 26.78 -14.18
CA TYR A 20 5.64 25.58 -13.95
C TYR A 20 6.52 25.24 -15.17
N VAL A 21 6.07 25.61 -16.36
CA VAL A 21 6.79 25.47 -17.63
C VAL A 21 6.80 26.81 -18.32
N LYS A 22 7.97 27.29 -18.74
CA LYS A 22 8.10 28.57 -19.49
C LYS A 22 7.56 28.41 -20.90
N LEU A 23 7.05 29.50 -21.44
CA LEU A 23 6.59 29.53 -22.84
C LEU A 23 7.74 29.13 -23.79
N GLY A 24 7.53 28.12 -24.62
CA GLY A 24 8.53 27.57 -25.52
C GLY A 24 9.55 26.62 -24.87
N GLU A 25 9.48 26.39 -23.56
CA GLU A 25 10.36 25.43 -22.90
C GLU A 25 10.07 23.99 -23.40
N ALA A 26 11.14 23.28 -23.74
CA ALA A 26 11.03 21.91 -24.21
C ALA A 26 10.73 20.97 -23.02
N VAL A 27 9.52 20.38 -23.03
CA VAL A 27 9.13 19.32 -22.09
C VAL A 27 8.47 18.19 -22.87
N SER A 28 8.66 16.97 -22.40
CA SER A 28 7.98 15.79 -22.93
C SER A 28 6.97 15.25 -21.92
N PHE A 29 5.91 14.63 -22.44
CA PHE A 29 4.83 14.02 -21.65
C PHE A 29 4.72 12.55 -21.99
N LYS A 30 4.48 11.72 -20.97
CA LYS A 30 4.28 10.28 -21.13
C LYS A 30 3.21 9.80 -20.14
N ASN A 31 2.15 9.15 -20.66
CA ASN A 31 1.17 8.48 -19.80
C ASN A 31 1.84 7.31 -19.07
N LEU A 32 1.63 7.23 -17.76
CA LEU A 32 2.05 6.11 -16.94
C LEU A 32 0.85 5.21 -16.67
N HIS A 33 0.96 3.94 -17.07
CA HIS A 33 -0.10 2.95 -16.93
C HIS A 33 0.10 2.11 -15.66
N GLY A 34 -0.98 1.49 -15.15
CA GLY A 34 -0.95 0.52 -14.04
C GLY A 34 -1.70 0.97 -12.78
N GLY A 35 -2.09 2.24 -12.65
CA GLY A 35 -3.04 2.72 -11.65
C GLY A 35 -4.48 2.70 -12.16
N VAL A 36 -5.45 2.47 -11.26
CA VAL A 36 -6.89 2.44 -11.61
C VAL A 36 -7.64 3.67 -11.07
N SER A 37 -7.10 4.34 -10.08
CA SER A 37 -7.73 5.44 -9.35
C SER A 37 -7.42 6.83 -9.92
N ASN A 38 -6.32 6.97 -10.65
CA ASN A 38 -5.83 8.24 -11.15
C ASN A 38 -5.45 8.19 -12.63
N ARG A 39 -5.55 9.34 -13.35
CA ARG A 39 -4.71 9.61 -14.51
C ARG A 39 -3.31 9.92 -14.01
N THR A 40 -2.29 9.38 -14.65
CA THR A 40 -0.90 9.58 -14.22
C THR A 40 -0.04 9.90 -15.42
N VAL A 41 0.63 11.06 -15.40
CA VAL A 41 1.46 11.56 -16.48
C VAL A 41 2.84 11.93 -15.95
N LYS A 42 3.89 11.46 -16.62
CA LYS A 42 5.26 11.94 -16.41
C LYS A 42 5.51 13.16 -17.29
N VAL A 43 6.02 14.21 -16.67
CA VAL A 43 6.58 15.39 -17.36
C VAL A 43 8.09 15.32 -17.22
N ALA A 44 8.83 15.45 -18.31
CA ALA A 44 10.30 15.38 -18.28
C ALA A 44 10.92 16.53 -19.04
N TRP A 45 11.96 17.13 -18.45
CA TRP A 45 12.77 18.20 -19.00
C TRP A 45 14.08 17.65 -19.59
N PRO A 46 14.66 18.35 -20.58
CA PRO A 46 15.93 17.94 -21.20
C PRO A 46 17.12 17.92 -20.22
N ASP A 47 17.04 18.67 -19.12
CA ASP A 47 18.07 18.74 -18.09
C ASP A 47 18.05 17.57 -17.09
N GLY A 48 17.13 16.61 -17.30
CA GLY A 48 16.98 15.42 -16.45
C GLY A 48 15.97 15.59 -15.30
N ARG A 49 15.44 16.80 -15.06
CA ARG A 49 14.30 16.97 -14.14
C ARG A 49 13.09 16.21 -14.65
N GLY A 50 12.27 15.73 -13.74
CA GLY A 50 11.01 15.08 -14.07
C GLY A 50 10.00 15.19 -12.95
N TRP A 51 8.72 15.28 -13.32
CA TRP A 51 7.60 15.18 -12.38
C TRP A 51 6.66 14.06 -12.78
N VAL A 52 6.00 13.49 -11.78
CA VAL A 52 4.83 12.65 -11.99
C VAL A 52 3.62 13.41 -11.48
N LEU A 53 2.66 13.62 -12.38
CA LEU A 53 1.38 14.26 -12.09
C LEU A 53 0.31 13.18 -11.91
N LYS A 54 -0.49 13.30 -10.86
CA LYS A 54 -1.62 12.40 -10.58
C LYS A 54 -2.90 13.23 -10.51
N GLN A 55 -3.90 12.89 -11.33
CA GLN A 55 -5.24 13.48 -11.31
C GLN A 55 -6.26 12.41 -10.92
N ALA A 56 -6.95 12.61 -9.81
CA ALA A 56 -7.89 11.64 -9.28
C ALA A 56 -9.16 11.51 -10.12
N LEU A 57 -9.62 10.26 -10.34
CA LEU A 57 -10.84 9.94 -11.07
C LEU A 57 -12.00 9.68 -10.11
N ALA A 58 -13.20 10.18 -10.42
CA ALA A 58 -14.41 9.86 -9.65
C ALA A 58 -14.84 8.39 -9.81
N LYS A 59 -14.68 7.81 -11.00
CA LYS A 59 -14.91 6.38 -11.30
C LYS A 59 -13.55 5.72 -11.59
N LEU A 60 -13.26 4.64 -10.85
CA LEU A 60 -12.03 3.87 -11.04
C LEU A 60 -12.06 3.09 -12.36
N ARG A 61 -10.90 2.90 -12.99
CA ARG A 61 -10.70 2.17 -14.26
C ARG A 61 -10.66 0.65 -14.02
N VAL A 62 -11.76 0.09 -13.54
CA VAL A 62 -11.95 -1.35 -13.28
C VAL A 62 -13.26 -1.84 -13.88
N ASN A 63 -13.40 -3.16 -14.08
CA ASN A 63 -14.59 -3.76 -14.72
C ASN A 63 -15.86 -3.71 -13.87
N VAL A 64 -15.76 -3.41 -12.59
CA VAL A 64 -16.90 -3.27 -11.66
C VAL A 64 -17.12 -1.79 -11.34
N ASP A 65 -18.37 -1.41 -11.06
CA ASP A 65 -18.66 -0.06 -10.62
C ASP A 65 -18.01 0.20 -9.26
N TRP A 66 -17.01 1.08 -9.27
CA TRP A 66 -16.26 1.49 -8.08
C TRP A 66 -15.99 2.99 -8.16
N PHE A 67 -16.58 3.73 -7.22
CA PHE A 67 -16.52 5.17 -7.17
C PHE A 67 -15.79 5.61 -5.89
N SER A 68 -15.03 6.70 -6.00
CA SER A 68 -14.41 7.37 -4.86
C SER A 68 -14.29 8.85 -5.17
N SER A 69 -14.52 9.73 -4.19
CA SER A 69 -14.39 11.18 -4.42
C SER A 69 -12.98 11.54 -4.88
N PRO A 70 -12.81 12.36 -5.93
CA PRO A 70 -11.51 12.83 -6.40
C PRO A 70 -10.77 13.69 -5.35
N GLU A 71 -11.45 14.21 -4.34
CA GLU A 71 -10.84 14.98 -3.25
C GLU A 71 -9.80 14.18 -2.45
N ARG A 72 -9.77 12.83 -2.60
CA ARG A 72 -8.72 11.97 -2.01
C ARG A 72 -7.31 12.37 -2.44
N ILE A 73 -7.16 13.10 -3.57
CA ILE A 73 -5.86 13.62 -3.99
C ILE A 73 -5.25 14.56 -2.95
N GLY A 74 -6.09 15.29 -2.21
CA GLY A 74 -5.65 16.13 -1.09
C GLY A 74 -5.13 15.31 0.09
N VAL A 75 -5.69 14.10 0.33
CA VAL A 75 -5.13 13.17 1.32
C VAL A 75 -3.76 12.69 0.86
N GLU A 76 -3.63 12.31 -0.42
CA GLU A 76 -2.35 11.86 -0.99
C GLU A 76 -1.27 12.96 -0.92
N ALA A 77 -1.60 14.19 -1.31
CA ALA A 77 -0.70 15.34 -1.26
C ALA A 77 -0.26 15.67 0.18
N LYS A 78 -1.21 15.67 1.11
CA LYS A 78 -0.94 15.89 2.55
C LYS A 78 -0.06 14.77 3.11
N ALA A 79 -0.37 13.51 2.80
CA ALA A 79 0.39 12.36 3.25
C ALA A 79 1.82 12.40 2.76
N LEU A 80 2.04 12.74 1.48
CA LEU A 80 3.39 12.85 0.92
C LEU A 80 4.22 13.93 1.63
N ARG A 81 3.62 15.10 1.97
CA ARG A 81 4.30 16.15 2.75
C ARG A 81 4.72 15.67 4.14
N TRP A 82 3.88 14.88 4.82
CA TRP A 82 4.22 14.31 6.11
C TRP A 82 5.28 13.21 5.98
N LEU A 83 5.14 12.31 5.01
CA LEU A 83 6.07 11.21 4.80
C LEU A 83 7.47 11.70 4.40
N ASN A 84 7.60 12.83 3.70
CA ASN A 84 8.89 13.47 3.44
C ASN A 84 9.64 13.89 4.73
N ARG A 85 8.93 13.97 5.89
CA ARG A 85 9.51 14.28 7.21
C ARG A 85 9.68 13.05 8.10
N LEU A 86 8.75 12.07 8.00
CA LEU A 86 8.68 10.90 8.87
C LEU A 86 9.49 9.71 8.35
N ALA A 87 9.50 9.53 7.03
CA ALA A 87 10.19 8.40 6.40
C ALA A 87 11.70 8.68 6.28
N PRO A 88 12.54 7.65 6.25
CA PRO A 88 13.96 7.80 5.99
C PRO A 88 14.21 8.56 4.67
N PRO A 89 15.22 9.44 4.60
CA PRO A 89 15.47 10.26 3.41
C PRO A 89 15.66 9.43 2.13
N GLY A 90 14.98 9.86 1.07
CA GLY A 90 15.06 9.22 -0.26
C GLY A 90 14.23 7.95 -0.40
N THR A 91 13.31 7.66 0.55
CA THR A 91 12.38 6.52 0.47
C THR A 91 10.99 6.91 -0.01
N THR A 92 10.75 8.19 -0.28
CA THR A 92 9.52 8.75 -0.86
C THR A 92 9.89 9.78 -1.93
N PRO A 93 9.06 10.01 -2.97
CA PRO A 93 9.23 11.13 -3.87
C PRO A 93 9.12 12.46 -3.12
N THR A 94 9.73 13.53 -3.64
CA THR A 94 9.53 14.88 -3.12
C THR A 94 8.18 15.42 -3.58
N PHE A 95 7.39 16.00 -2.69
CA PHE A 95 6.18 16.74 -3.05
C PHE A 95 6.55 18.02 -3.83
N VAL A 96 5.80 18.32 -4.90
CA VAL A 96 6.02 19.51 -5.73
C VAL A 96 4.88 20.51 -5.56
N PHE A 97 3.66 20.15 -5.92
CA PHE A 97 2.47 21.02 -5.82
C PHE A 97 1.18 20.23 -5.70
N GLU A 98 0.11 20.91 -5.31
CA GLU A 98 -1.28 20.42 -5.41
C GLU A 98 -2.19 21.50 -6.01
N ASP A 99 -3.21 21.06 -6.73
CA ASP A 99 -4.30 21.91 -7.26
C ASP A 99 -5.63 21.17 -7.00
N MET A 100 -6.29 21.54 -5.92
CA MET A 100 -7.54 20.92 -5.51
C MET A 100 -8.70 21.21 -6.45
N ALA A 101 -8.67 22.34 -7.18
CA ALA A 101 -9.71 22.69 -8.16
C ALA A 101 -9.73 21.73 -9.35
N ASN A 102 -8.57 21.19 -9.73
CA ASN A 102 -8.41 20.20 -10.79
C ASN A 102 -8.16 18.76 -10.27
N HIS A 103 -8.29 18.52 -8.95
CA HIS A 103 -7.97 17.24 -8.30
C HIS A 103 -6.61 16.68 -8.71
N LEU A 104 -5.58 17.52 -8.73
CA LEU A 104 -4.27 17.27 -9.28
C LEU A 104 -3.18 17.47 -8.23
N MET A 105 -2.18 16.60 -8.24
CA MET A 105 -0.93 16.80 -7.52
C MET A 105 0.28 16.47 -8.38
N GLY A 106 1.41 17.09 -8.06
CA GLY A 106 2.71 16.81 -8.64
C GLY A 106 3.73 16.36 -7.60
N MET A 107 4.56 15.40 -7.96
CA MET A 107 5.71 14.94 -7.20
C MET A 107 6.92 14.75 -8.12
N GLU A 108 8.15 14.78 -7.57
CA GLU A 108 9.34 14.50 -8.36
C GLU A 108 9.30 13.07 -8.93
N ALA A 109 9.68 12.92 -10.18
CA ALA A 109 9.79 11.62 -10.81
C ALA A 109 11.05 10.90 -10.32
N ILE A 110 10.91 9.61 -10.04
CA ILE A 110 12.07 8.75 -9.81
C ILE A 110 12.76 8.51 -11.16
N PRO A 111 14.12 8.58 -11.22
CA PRO A 111 14.85 8.36 -12.47
C PRO A 111 14.52 7.02 -13.16
N GLU A 112 14.64 6.96 -14.49
CA GLU A 112 14.19 5.84 -15.35
C GLU A 112 14.81 4.47 -15.04
N GLU A 113 15.95 4.40 -14.37
CA GLU A 113 16.63 3.15 -13.98
C GLU A 113 15.91 2.42 -12.80
N HIS A 114 14.70 2.86 -12.44
CA HIS A 114 13.92 2.19 -11.42
C HIS A 114 13.08 1.02 -11.97
N GLU A 115 12.84 0.04 -11.13
CA GLU A 115 11.94 -1.07 -11.42
C GLU A 115 10.84 -1.20 -10.38
N ASN A 116 9.65 -1.67 -10.77
CA ASN A 116 8.59 -1.95 -9.82
C ASN A 116 8.91 -3.24 -9.04
N TRP A 117 8.90 -3.16 -7.70
CA TRP A 117 9.30 -4.29 -6.85
C TRP A 117 8.39 -5.52 -7.01
N LYS A 118 7.08 -5.34 -7.28
CA LYS A 118 6.19 -6.46 -7.60
C LYS A 118 6.70 -7.24 -8.82
N SER A 119 7.15 -6.55 -9.86
CA SER A 119 7.68 -7.19 -11.09
C SER A 119 8.97 -7.96 -10.80
N ILE A 120 9.90 -7.37 -10.03
CA ILE A 120 11.13 -8.03 -9.58
C ILE A 120 10.80 -9.32 -8.80
N LEU A 121 9.86 -9.25 -7.85
CA LEU A 121 9.47 -10.42 -7.07
C LEU A 121 8.82 -11.50 -7.93
N LEU A 122 7.97 -11.14 -8.89
CA LEU A 122 7.31 -12.08 -9.80
C LEU A 122 8.29 -12.71 -10.79
N SER A 123 9.40 -12.05 -11.13
CA SER A 123 10.48 -12.67 -11.89
C SER A 123 11.32 -13.67 -11.07
N GLY A 124 11.01 -13.82 -9.77
CA GLY A 124 11.72 -14.73 -8.87
C GLY A 124 13.01 -14.18 -8.29
N GLN A 125 13.27 -12.88 -8.42
CA GLN A 125 14.42 -12.21 -7.79
C GLN A 125 14.05 -11.81 -6.36
N ILE A 126 14.64 -12.50 -5.38
CA ILE A 126 14.39 -12.29 -3.95
C ILE A 126 15.67 -11.77 -3.31
N VAL A 127 15.68 -10.50 -2.97
CA VAL A 127 16.83 -9.81 -2.35
C VAL A 127 16.45 -9.46 -0.90
N SER A 128 17.09 -10.11 0.07
CA SER A 128 16.76 -9.96 1.51
C SER A 128 16.80 -8.50 1.97
N ASN A 129 17.80 -7.73 1.53
CA ASN A 129 17.95 -6.32 1.85
C ASN A 129 16.71 -5.46 1.48
N HIS A 130 15.93 -5.83 0.45
CA HIS A 130 14.69 -5.11 0.13
C HIS A 130 13.61 -5.35 1.19
N PHE A 131 13.53 -6.55 1.77
CA PHE A 131 12.57 -6.85 2.84
C PHE A 131 12.98 -6.18 4.16
N GLU A 132 14.28 -6.12 4.45
CA GLU A 132 14.83 -5.35 5.58
C GLU A 132 14.47 -3.86 5.44
N GLN A 133 14.79 -3.24 4.31
CA GLN A 133 14.44 -1.84 4.04
C GLN A 133 12.92 -1.59 4.14
N PHE A 134 12.09 -2.55 3.70
CA PHE A 134 10.64 -2.42 3.74
C PHE A 134 10.12 -2.47 5.18
N GLY A 135 10.69 -3.33 6.03
CA GLY A 135 10.41 -3.38 7.46
C GLY A 135 10.84 -2.11 8.19
N LEU A 136 12.09 -1.65 7.93
CA LEU A 136 12.62 -0.39 8.49
C LEU A 136 11.76 0.81 8.09
N LEU A 137 11.38 0.91 6.81
CA LEU A 137 10.58 2.01 6.29
C LEU A 137 9.21 2.09 6.99
N LEU A 138 8.50 0.96 7.06
CA LEU A 138 7.19 0.91 7.72
C LEU A 138 7.31 1.18 9.21
N GLY A 139 8.28 0.54 9.87
CA GLY A 139 8.56 0.74 11.30
C GLY A 139 8.86 2.20 11.63
N ALA A 140 9.69 2.87 10.82
CA ALA A 140 9.99 4.28 10.99
C ALA A 140 8.74 5.16 10.84
N ILE A 141 7.92 4.96 9.80
CA ILE A 141 6.67 5.71 9.60
C ILE A 141 5.74 5.53 10.79
N HIS A 142 5.50 4.31 11.24
CA HIS A 142 4.61 4.01 12.35
C HIS A 142 5.15 4.57 13.67
N ARG A 143 6.45 4.43 13.95
CA ARG A 143 7.09 4.94 15.17
C ARG A 143 7.02 6.47 15.24
N GLU A 144 7.44 7.16 14.18
CA GLU A 144 7.50 8.63 14.16
C GLU A 144 6.11 9.30 14.16
N SER A 145 5.09 8.60 13.65
CA SER A 145 3.72 9.09 13.64
C SER A 145 2.88 8.69 14.85
N SER A 146 3.37 7.79 15.71
CA SER A 146 2.65 7.31 16.89
C SER A 146 2.37 8.41 17.90
N LYS A 147 1.22 8.33 18.56
CA LYS A 147 0.93 9.16 19.73
C LYS A 147 1.89 8.81 20.86
N SER A 148 2.74 9.76 21.24
CA SER A 148 3.58 9.60 22.43
C SER A 148 2.79 9.94 23.69
N LYS A 149 2.96 9.14 24.75
CA LYS A 149 2.48 9.45 26.11
C LYS A 149 3.31 10.50 26.86
N SER A 150 4.33 11.08 26.24
CA SER A 150 5.15 12.12 26.88
C SER A 150 4.31 13.37 27.17
N LYS A 151 4.24 13.73 28.46
CA LYS A 151 3.44 14.87 28.97
C LYS A 151 4.03 16.25 28.60
N PHE A 152 5.18 16.32 27.95
CA PHE A 152 5.98 17.56 27.90
C PHE A 152 6.32 18.10 26.51
N GLU A 153 5.88 17.46 25.41
CA GLU A 153 6.13 17.98 24.06
C GLU A 153 4.92 17.79 23.15
N SER A 154 4.60 18.83 22.37
CA SER A 154 3.70 18.73 21.21
C SER A 154 4.37 17.89 20.13
N LYS A 155 4.22 16.55 20.22
CA LYS A 155 4.80 15.65 19.22
C LYS A 155 3.96 15.59 17.94
N PRO A 156 4.60 15.31 16.78
CA PRO A 156 3.92 15.18 15.48
C PRO A 156 2.67 14.30 15.52
N GLY A 157 2.67 13.22 16.31
CA GLY A 157 1.56 12.28 16.42
C GLY A 157 0.21 12.86 16.84
N SER A 158 0.17 13.99 17.59
CA SER A 158 -1.10 14.66 17.94
C SER A 158 -1.66 15.48 16.79
N GLU A 159 -0.82 16.11 15.97
CA GLU A 159 -1.20 16.84 14.78
C GLU A 159 -1.62 15.88 13.65
N ILE A 160 -0.80 14.87 13.38
CA ILE A 160 -1.06 13.80 12.41
C ILE A 160 -2.39 13.11 12.71
N SER A 161 -2.64 12.77 13.99
CA SER A 161 -3.88 12.08 14.37
C SER A 161 -5.14 12.90 14.12
N ARG A 162 -5.05 14.24 14.14
CA ARG A 162 -6.17 15.14 13.79
C ARG A 162 -6.31 15.30 12.28
N GLU A 163 -5.20 15.48 11.57
CA GLU A 163 -5.20 15.69 10.13
C GLU A 163 -5.62 14.46 9.32
N PHE A 164 -5.36 13.26 9.85
CA PHE A 164 -5.69 11.98 9.23
C PHE A 164 -6.74 11.19 10.01
N ALA A 165 -7.60 11.89 10.78
CA ALA A 165 -8.69 11.25 11.54
C ALA A 165 -9.77 10.64 10.64
N ASP A 166 -9.98 11.20 9.45
CA ASP A 166 -10.97 10.73 8.47
C ASP A 166 -10.51 9.42 7.84
N THR A 167 -11.36 8.40 7.90
CA THR A 167 -11.13 7.05 7.36
C THR A 167 -11.96 6.77 6.11
N THR A 168 -12.69 7.73 5.58
CA THR A 168 -13.66 7.56 4.48
C THR A 168 -13.04 6.87 3.26
N TYR A 169 -11.84 7.29 2.83
CA TYR A 169 -11.18 6.68 1.67
C TYR A 169 -10.61 5.30 1.99
N PHE A 170 -10.10 5.08 3.20
CA PHE A 170 -9.68 3.76 3.64
C PHE A 170 -10.88 2.80 3.70
N GLU A 171 -12.01 3.24 4.25
CA GLU A 171 -13.23 2.43 4.29
C GLU A 171 -13.71 2.06 2.89
N SER A 172 -13.88 3.05 1.99
CA SER A 172 -14.43 2.84 0.65
C SER A 172 -13.48 2.12 -0.32
N LEU A 173 -12.16 2.25 -0.14
CA LEU A 173 -11.15 1.67 -1.03
C LEU A 173 -10.45 0.44 -0.46
N ARG A 174 -10.61 0.14 0.85
CA ARG A 174 -9.99 -1.02 1.49
C ARG A 174 -10.98 -1.87 2.28
N LEU A 175 -11.61 -1.37 3.33
CA LEU A 175 -12.47 -2.22 4.17
C LEU A 175 -13.68 -2.74 3.41
N GLU A 176 -14.39 -1.89 2.68
CA GLU A 176 -15.56 -2.31 1.89
C GLU A 176 -15.18 -3.34 0.81
N PRO A 177 -14.25 -3.06 -0.14
CA PRO A 177 -13.96 -3.97 -1.23
C PRO A 177 -13.19 -5.23 -0.81
N TYR A 178 -12.46 -5.20 0.30
CA TYR A 178 -11.66 -6.32 0.78
C TYR A 178 -12.40 -7.14 1.82
N TYR A 179 -12.94 -6.50 2.88
CA TYR A 179 -13.51 -7.25 4.01
C TYR A 179 -15.01 -7.43 3.87
N LEU A 180 -15.77 -6.35 3.69
CA LEU A 180 -17.22 -6.43 3.71
C LEU A 180 -17.77 -7.12 2.46
N TYR A 181 -17.22 -6.82 1.28
CA TYR A 181 -17.59 -7.52 0.05
C TYR A 181 -17.23 -9.02 0.11
N THR A 182 -16.03 -9.34 0.61
CA THR A 182 -15.60 -10.74 0.76
C THR A 182 -16.49 -11.49 1.76
N ALA A 183 -16.91 -10.82 2.85
CA ALA A 183 -17.85 -11.38 3.82
C ALA A 183 -19.19 -11.75 3.21
N GLN A 184 -19.70 -10.95 2.25
CA GLN A 184 -20.94 -11.26 1.52
C GLN A 184 -20.80 -12.46 0.58
N LYS A 185 -19.59 -12.73 0.08
CA LYS A 185 -19.29 -13.81 -0.89
C LYS A 185 -18.78 -15.10 -0.24
N THR A 186 -18.49 -15.10 1.07
CA THR A 186 -17.82 -16.21 1.77
C THR A 186 -18.44 -16.39 3.15
N ALA A 187 -19.51 -17.20 3.22
CA ALA A 187 -20.30 -17.39 4.43
C ALA A 187 -19.45 -17.85 5.63
N GLU A 188 -18.46 -18.71 5.38
CA GLU A 188 -17.56 -19.27 6.40
C GLU A 188 -16.68 -18.22 7.08
N ALA A 189 -16.45 -17.09 6.42
CA ALA A 189 -15.61 -16.00 6.92
C ALA A 189 -16.38 -14.74 7.33
N THR A 190 -17.71 -14.71 7.16
CA THR A 190 -18.56 -13.51 7.35
C THR A 190 -18.38 -12.91 8.76
N ALA A 191 -18.50 -13.74 9.81
CA ALA A 191 -18.37 -13.26 11.19
C ALA A 191 -16.96 -12.72 11.47
N PHE A 192 -15.92 -13.43 11.01
CA PHE A 192 -14.53 -13.04 11.17
C PHE A 192 -14.23 -11.70 10.50
N LEU A 193 -14.62 -11.52 9.23
CA LEU A 193 -14.33 -10.32 8.45
C LEU A 193 -15.11 -9.09 8.97
N ASN A 194 -16.39 -9.25 9.32
CA ASN A 194 -17.19 -8.17 9.87
C ASN A 194 -16.71 -7.71 11.25
N ALA A 195 -16.26 -8.64 12.10
CA ALA A 195 -15.67 -8.29 13.38
C ALA A 195 -14.35 -7.54 13.18
N LEU A 196 -13.46 -8.04 12.32
CA LEU A 196 -12.18 -7.41 12.04
C LEU A 196 -12.36 -6.00 11.45
N ALA A 197 -13.29 -5.80 10.50
CA ALA A 197 -13.55 -4.47 9.93
C ALA A 197 -13.94 -3.44 11.00
N ARG A 198 -14.83 -3.83 11.93
CA ARG A 198 -15.22 -2.95 13.05
C ARG A 198 -14.07 -2.67 14.01
N GLU A 199 -13.30 -3.68 14.38
CA GLU A 199 -12.16 -3.55 15.29
C GLU A 199 -11.07 -2.66 14.70
N THR A 200 -10.80 -2.77 13.39
CA THR A 200 -9.82 -1.95 12.67
C THR A 200 -10.12 -0.45 12.80
N LEU A 201 -11.40 -0.05 12.68
CA LEU A 201 -11.80 1.36 12.79
C LEU A 201 -11.67 1.92 14.22
N LEU A 202 -11.66 1.06 15.23
CA LEU A 202 -11.48 1.46 16.63
C LEU A 202 -10.02 1.72 17.01
N GLN A 203 -9.07 1.13 16.29
CA GLN A 203 -7.65 1.33 16.54
C GLN A 203 -7.18 2.67 15.96
N LYS A 204 -6.42 3.44 16.77
CA LYS A 204 -5.91 4.76 16.39
C LYS A 204 -4.49 4.92 16.96
N ASP A 205 -3.55 4.13 16.44
CA ASP A 205 -2.22 3.98 17.00
C ASP A 205 -1.18 4.85 16.29
N CYS A 206 -1.22 4.92 14.94
CA CYS A 206 -0.25 5.64 14.12
C CYS A 206 -0.80 5.97 12.72
N LEU A 207 0.02 6.61 11.88
CA LEU A 207 -0.29 6.86 10.47
C LEU A 207 -0.15 5.55 9.69
N VAL A 208 -1.23 5.10 9.08
CA VAL A 208 -1.33 3.88 8.27
C VAL A 208 -1.34 4.25 6.80
N HIS A 209 -0.52 3.59 5.99
CA HIS A 209 -0.45 3.80 4.54
C HIS A 209 -1.73 3.29 3.83
N GLY A 210 -2.25 2.14 4.27
CA GLY A 210 -3.46 1.52 3.75
C GLY A 210 -3.31 0.79 2.41
N ASP A 211 -2.14 0.84 1.78
CA ASP A 211 -1.78 0.06 0.56
C ASP A 211 -0.27 -0.27 0.53
N PHE A 212 0.30 -0.58 1.69
CA PHE A 212 1.72 -0.86 1.85
C PHE A 212 2.09 -2.20 1.22
N SER A 213 2.56 -2.15 -0.04
CA SER A 213 2.78 -3.35 -0.84
C SER A 213 3.89 -3.20 -1.88
N PRO A 214 4.46 -4.32 -2.38
CA PRO A 214 5.45 -4.28 -3.46
C PRO A 214 4.94 -3.64 -4.76
N LYS A 215 3.64 -3.59 -5.01
CA LYS A 215 3.05 -2.91 -6.17
C LYS A 215 3.32 -1.40 -6.11
N ASN A 216 3.23 -0.84 -4.92
CA ASN A 216 3.40 0.59 -4.64
C ASN A 216 4.83 0.92 -4.18
N THR A 217 5.80 0.12 -4.62
CA THR A 217 7.20 0.29 -4.27
C THR A 217 8.07 0.17 -5.51
N LEU A 218 8.95 1.15 -5.70
CA LEU A 218 9.99 1.12 -6.72
C LEU A 218 11.33 0.75 -6.09
N ILE A 219 12.18 0.10 -6.87
CA ILE A 219 13.59 -0.12 -6.56
C ILE A 219 14.41 0.79 -7.46
N TYR A 220 15.14 1.72 -6.87
CA TYR A 220 16.08 2.59 -7.57
C TYR A 220 17.44 2.54 -6.87
N ARG A 221 18.48 2.13 -7.59
CA ARG A 221 19.85 1.96 -7.03
C ARG A 221 19.86 1.16 -5.72
N ASN A 222 19.14 0.03 -5.72
CA ASN A 222 18.99 -0.87 -4.55
C ASN A 222 18.30 -0.25 -3.32
N LYS A 223 17.59 0.88 -3.47
CA LYS A 223 16.78 1.53 -2.43
C LYS A 223 15.30 1.41 -2.75
N LEU A 224 14.49 1.23 -1.71
CA LEU A 224 13.04 1.25 -1.82
C LEU A 224 12.51 2.69 -1.85
N ILE A 225 11.55 2.94 -2.73
CA ILE A 225 10.81 4.20 -2.81
C ILE A 225 9.33 3.87 -2.79
N LEU A 226 8.64 4.31 -1.74
CA LEU A 226 7.22 4.10 -1.52
C LEU A 226 6.39 5.10 -2.31
N LEU A 227 5.26 4.65 -2.83
CA LEU A 227 4.32 5.42 -3.65
C LEU A 227 2.88 5.20 -3.18
N ASP A 228 1.96 6.05 -3.67
CA ASP A 228 0.51 5.86 -3.64
C ASP A 228 -0.13 6.00 -2.25
N TYR A 229 -0.40 7.25 -1.85
CA TYR A 229 -0.80 7.59 -0.47
C TYR A 229 -2.28 7.99 -0.34
N GLU A 230 -3.13 7.61 -1.30
CA GLU A 230 -4.53 8.09 -1.42
C GLU A 230 -5.48 7.61 -0.30
N VAL A 231 -5.08 6.59 0.48
CA VAL A 231 -5.87 6.02 1.58
C VAL A 231 -5.18 6.13 2.95
N VAL A 232 -4.16 6.99 3.04
CA VAL A 232 -3.46 7.23 4.30
C VAL A 232 -4.43 7.78 5.34
N HIS A 233 -4.40 7.21 6.54
CA HIS A 233 -5.24 7.60 7.66
C HIS A 233 -4.54 7.31 9.00
N PHE A 234 -5.05 7.86 10.08
CA PHE A 234 -4.58 7.50 11.43
C PHE A 234 -5.39 6.30 11.93
N GLY A 235 -4.75 5.14 12.10
CA GLY A 235 -5.46 3.87 12.28
C GLY A 235 -4.66 2.74 12.91
N ASP A 236 -5.01 1.50 12.49
CA ASP A 236 -4.42 0.26 12.96
C ASP A 236 -3.18 -0.14 12.14
N PRO A 237 -1.96 -0.07 12.70
CA PRO A 237 -0.72 -0.50 12.03
C PRO A 237 -0.76 -1.96 11.55
N ALA A 238 -1.58 -2.80 12.18
CA ALA A 238 -1.71 -4.20 11.80
C ALA A 238 -2.22 -4.39 10.36
N PHE A 239 -2.96 -3.42 9.83
CA PHE A 239 -3.44 -3.46 8.45
C PHE A 239 -2.28 -3.44 7.46
N ASP A 240 -1.36 -2.48 7.57
CA ASP A 240 -0.23 -2.35 6.64
C ASP A 240 0.69 -3.57 6.68
N VAL A 241 1.01 -4.06 7.87
CA VAL A 241 1.85 -5.26 8.04
C VAL A 241 1.15 -6.49 7.44
N GLY A 242 -0.13 -6.67 7.74
CA GLY A 242 -0.93 -7.77 7.20
C GLY A 242 -1.08 -7.71 5.68
N PHE A 243 -1.19 -6.51 5.14
CA PHE A 243 -1.27 -6.28 3.70
C PHE A 243 0.06 -6.62 3.00
N ALA A 244 1.19 -6.19 3.55
CA ALA A 244 2.52 -6.54 3.06
C ALA A 244 2.76 -8.07 3.07
N LEU A 245 2.50 -8.72 4.21
CA LEU A 245 2.64 -10.18 4.36
C LEU A 245 1.75 -10.93 3.37
N THR A 246 0.53 -10.46 3.12
CA THR A 246 -0.37 -11.03 2.09
C THR A 246 0.30 -11.07 0.73
N HIS A 247 0.99 -10.00 0.32
CA HIS A 247 1.67 -9.94 -0.96
C HIS A 247 2.90 -10.85 -1.03
N PHE A 248 3.60 -11.06 0.07
CA PHE A 248 4.73 -12.00 0.13
C PHE A 248 4.25 -13.44 0.10
N LEU A 249 3.27 -13.78 0.91
CA LEU A 249 2.70 -15.14 0.99
C LEU A 249 1.99 -15.56 -0.30
N SER A 250 1.24 -14.67 -0.94
CA SER A 250 0.62 -14.97 -2.24
C SER A 250 1.66 -15.22 -3.34
N LYS A 251 2.82 -14.53 -3.30
CA LYS A 251 3.93 -14.82 -4.21
C LYS A 251 4.66 -16.12 -3.85
N ALA A 252 4.80 -16.46 -2.56
CA ALA A 252 5.31 -17.75 -2.11
C ALA A 252 4.41 -18.91 -2.58
N HIS A 253 3.11 -18.67 -2.67
CA HIS A 253 2.15 -19.61 -3.25
C HIS A 253 2.36 -19.74 -4.76
N HIS A 254 2.44 -18.63 -5.48
CA HIS A 254 2.55 -18.58 -6.95
C HIS A 254 3.91 -19.09 -7.48
N LEU A 255 4.98 -18.91 -6.72
CA LEU A 255 6.35 -19.23 -7.13
C LEU A 255 6.93 -20.41 -6.31
N PRO A 256 6.55 -21.67 -6.60
CA PRO A 256 6.92 -22.82 -5.76
C PRO A 256 8.44 -22.97 -5.60
N GLN A 257 9.23 -22.66 -6.63
CA GLN A 257 10.70 -22.72 -6.58
C GLN A 257 11.33 -21.62 -5.70
N LYS A 258 10.57 -20.60 -5.34
CA LYS A 258 11.01 -19.48 -4.48
C LYS A 258 10.29 -19.45 -3.14
N ARG A 259 9.39 -20.38 -2.87
CA ARG A 259 8.50 -20.42 -1.71
C ARG A 259 9.23 -20.26 -0.38
N VAL A 260 10.22 -21.08 -0.13
CA VAL A 260 11.01 -21.05 1.11
C VAL A 260 11.71 -19.70 1.27
N ARG A 261 12.33 -19.19 0.21
CA ARG A 261 13.01 -17.87 0.26
C ARG A 261 12.03 -16.72 0.53
N LEU A 262 10.82 -16.76 -0.06
CA LEU A 262 9.78 -15.76 0.20
C LEU A 262 9.20 -15.86 1.60
N ALA A 263 9.06 -17.07 2.15
CA ALA A 263 8.66 -17.28 3.54
C ALA A 263 9.68 -16.69 4.50
N SER A 264 10.96 -17.03 4.35
CA SER A 264 12.04 -16.46 5.17
C SER A 264 12.16 -14.94 5.03
N ALA A 265 11.92 -14.40 3.83
CA ALA A 265 11.92 -12.96 3.62
C ALA A 265 10.71 -12.26 4.26
N ALA A 266 9.55 -12.92 4.33
CA ALA A 266 8.39 -12.43 5.07
C ALA A 266 8.64 -12.42 6.59
N GLU A 267 9.32 -13.45 7.11
CA GLU A 267 9.76 -13.50 8.51
C GLU A 267 10.76 -12.39 8.82
N LEU A 268 11.75 -12.17 7.94
CA LEU A 268 12.72 -11.08 8.08
C LEU A 268 12.06 -9.71 8.10
N PHE A 269 11.12 -9.46 7.18
CA PHE A 269 10.32 -8.21 7.17
C PHE A 269 9.60 -8.02 8.51
N TRP A 270 8.92 -9.05 9.01
CA TRP A 270 8.21 -8.99 10.30
C TRP A 270 9.17 -8.72 11.46
N GLN A 271 10.31 -9.41 11.52
CA GLN A 271 11.30 -9.24 12.58
C GLN A 271 11.82 -7.80 12.62
N VAL A 272 12.32 -7.30 11.46
CA VAL A 272 12.86 -5.94 11.34
C VAL A 272 11.82 -4.88 11.70
N TYR A 273 10.59 -5.04 11.20
CA TYR A 273 9.50 -4.13 11.56
C TYR A 273 9.20 -4.16 13.07
N SER A 274 9.15 -5.36 13.68
CA SER A 274 8.86 -5.52 15.11
C SER A 274 9.93 -4.88 15.98
N ASP A 275 11.19 -5.00 15.60
CA ASP A 275 12.32 -4.39 16.31
C ASP A 275 12.24 -2.85 16.29
N GLU A 276 11.83 -2.26 15.14
CA GLU A 276 11.67 -0.82 14.99
C GLU A 276 10.58 -0.20 15.88
N ILE A 277 9.56 -0.98 16.23
CA ILE A 277 8.41 -0.51 17.01
C ILE A 277 8.39 -1.02 18.45
N GLU A 278 9.39 -1.81 18.88
CA GLU A 278 9.40 -2.54 20.16
C GLU A 278 9.04 -1.66 21.37
N GLN A 279 9.47 -0.41 21.37
CA GLN A 279 9.27 0.54 22.47
C GLN A 279 7.87 1.18 22.52
N LEU A 280 7.01 0.89 21.54
CA LEU A 280 5.67 1.45 21.48
C LEU A 280 4.68 0.64 22.31
N ASP A 281 3.80 1.33 23.03
CA ASP A 281 2.85 0.68 23.96
C ASP A 281 1.94 -0.36 23.28
N TRP A 282 1.54 -0.11 22.01
CA TRP A 282 0.67 -1.01 21.26
C TRP A 282 1.40 -2.18 20.59
N ALA A 283 2.73 -2.15 20.52
CA ALA A 283 3.54 -3.16 19.83
C ALA A 283 3.30 -4.60 20.36
N ARG A 284 3.17 -4.75 21.68
CA ARG A 284 2.98 -6.07 22.32
C ARG A 284 1.69 -6.77 21.91
N ALA A 285 0.64 -6.00 21.61
CA ALA A 285 -0.67 -6.54 21.22
C ALA A 285 -0.84 -6.66 19.70
N LEU A 286 0.17 -6.29 18.91
CA LEU A 286 0.06 -6.14 17.46
C LEU A 286 0.02 -7.49 16.73
N GLY A 287 0.85 -8.45 17.11
CA GLY A 287 1.03 -9.72 16.39
C GLY A 287 -0.27 -10.45 16.05
N PRO A 288 -1.17 -10.71 17.02
CA PRO A 288 -2.46 -11.34 16.74
C PRO A 288 -3.35 -10.53 15.77
N ARG A 289 -3.29 -9.19 15.81
CA ARG A 289 -4.02 -8.33 14.84
C ARG A 289 -3.45 -8.48 13.44
N VAL A 290 -2.12 -8.47 13.30
CA VAL A 290 -1.42 -8.70 12.01
C VAL A 290 -1.81 -10.04 11.41
N VAL A 291 -1.85 -11.11 12.21
CA VAL A 291 -2.30 -12.44 11.74
C VAL A 291 -3.70 -12.36 11.15
N ARG A 292 -4.64 -11.73 11.84
CA ARG A 292 -6.03 -11.61 11.38
C ARG A 292 -6.14 -10.77 10.10
N HIS A 293 -5.42 -9.65 10.01
CA HIS A 293 -5.38 -8.83 8.80
C HIS A 293 -4.76 -9.57 7.62
N THR A 294 -3.67 -10.32 7.84
CA THR A 294 -3.05 -11.13 6.78
C THR A 294 -4.04 -12.18 6.25
N ILE A 295 -4.73 -12.92 7.12
CA ILE A 295 -5.74 -13.91 6.72
C ILE A 295 -6.87 -13.24 5.95
N ALA A 296 -7.41 -12.13 6.43
CA ALA A 296 -8.48 -11.39 5.77
C ALA A 296 -8.06 -10.90 4.38
N CYS A 297 -6.86 -10.30 4.27
CA CYS A 297 -6.34 -9.83 3.00
C CYS A 297 -6.01 -10.96 2.03
N LEU A 298 -5.45 -12.09 2.48
CA LEU A 298 -5.24 -13.29 1.65
C LEU A 298 -6.56 -13.80 1.05
N LEU A 299 -7.64 -13.81 1.84
CA LEU A 299 -8.97 -14.19 1.36
C LEU A 299 -9.53 -13.15 0.38
N ALA A 300 -9.42 -11.88 0.69
CA ALA A 300 -9.88 -10.79 -0.17
C ALA A 300 -9.18 -10.77 -1.54
N ARG A 301 -7.92 -11.21 -1.59
CA ARG A 301 -7.15 -11.29 -2.83
C ARG A 301 -7.55 -12.44 -3.77
N VAL A 302 -8.47 -13.30 -3.35
CA VAL A 302 -9.05 -14.39 -4.16
C VAL A 302 -10.57 -14.36 -4.23
N ALA A 303 -11.25 -13.61 -3.35
CA ALA A 303 -12.71 -13.54 -3.26
C ALA A 303 -13.28 -12.10 -3.18
N GLY A 304 -12.42 -11.09 -3.06
CA GLY A 304 -12.82 -9.67 -2.99
C GLY A 304 -12.95 -8.99 -4.36
N LYS A 305 -13.14 -7.64 -4.34
CA LYS A 305 -13.27 -6.84 -5.57
C LYS A 305 -11.94 -6.65 -6.33
N SER A 306 -10.79 -6.90 -5.69
CA SER A 306 -9.45 -6.70 -6.28
C SER A 306 -8.60 -7.97 -6.16
N PRO A 307 -8.90 -9.02 -6.92
CA PRO A 307 -8.14 -10.27 -6.91
C PRO A 307 -6.72 -10.05 -7.47
N LEU A 308 -5.81 -10.98 -7.15
CA LEU A 308 -4.45 -10.98 -7.69
C LEU A 308 -4.46 -11.56 -9.11
N GLU A 309 -4.13 -10.71 -10.06
CA GLU A 309 -4.21 -11.01 -11.50
C GLU A 309 -3.21 -12.08 -11.98
N TYR A 310 -2.16 -12.35 -11.18
CA TYR A 310 -1.14 -13.34 -11.54
C TYR A 310 -1.45 -14.76 -11.03
N LEU A 311 -2.45 -14.93 -10.16
CA LEU A 311 -2.85 -16.26 -9.70
C LEU A 311 -3.68 -16.99 -10.74
N THR A 312 -3.33 -18.24 -11.02
CA THR A 312 -4.13 -19.13 -11.83
C THR A 312 -5.45 -19.53 -11.12
N PRO A 313 -6.50 -19.97 -11.84
CA PRO A 313 -7.74 -20.41 -11.21
C PRO A 313 -7.53 -21.53 -10.15
N SER A 314 -6.59 -22.44 -10.37
CA SER A 314 -6.26 -23.49 -9.39
C SER A 314 -5.57 -22.92 -8.15
N GLU A 315 -4.72 -21.93 -8.30
CA GLU A 315 -4.08 -21.22 -7.16
C GLU A 315 -5.12 -20.41 -6.39
N VAL A 316 -6.03 -19.73 -7.06
CA VAL A 316 -7.16 -19.03 -6.42
C VAL A 316 -7.97 -19.97 -5.55
N ALA A 317 -8.37 -21.15 -6.10
CA ALA A 317 -9.14 -22.15 -5.36
C ALA A 317 -8.36 -22.69 -4.16
N ARG A 318 -7.08 -23.01 -4.35
CA ARG A 318 -6.17 -23.48 -3.31
C ARG A 318 -5.99 -22.45 -2.20
N GLN A 319 -5.66 -21.20 -2.53
CA GLN A 319 -5.49 -20.14 -1.55
C GLN A 319 -6.78 -19.93 -0.74
N ARG A 320 -7.95 -19.90 -1.42
CA ARG A 320 -9.24 -19.79 -0.75
C ARG A 320 -9.45 -20.91 0.27
N HIS A 321 -9.24 -22.17 -0.12
CA HIS A 321 -9.37 -23.33 0.76
C HIS A 321 -8.45 -23.24 1.99
N ILE A 322 -7.17 -22.94 1.78
CA ILE A 322 -6.17 -22.82 2.85
C ILE A 322 -6.54 -21.69 3.83
N VAL A 323 -6.94 -20.54 3.29
CA VAL A 323 -7.26 -19.37 4.11
C VAL A 323 -8.51 -19.60 4.95
N LEU A 324 -9.52 -20.30 4.43
CA LEU A 324 -10.71 -20.67 5.21
C LEU A 324 -10.35 -21.62 6.37
N ALA A 325 -9.41 -22.54 6.17
CA ALA A 325 -8.89 -23.36 7.27
C ALA A 325 -8.14 -22.53 8.33
N LEU A 326 -7.45 -21.44 7.92
CA LEU A 326 -6.80 -20.50 8.85
C LEU A 326 -7.82 -19.60 9.57
N VAL A 327 -8.93 -19.24 8.93
CA VAL A 327 -10.06 -18.56 9.62
C VAL A 327 -10.63 -19.44 10.73
N ALA A 328 -10.87 -20.72 10.43
CA ALA A 328 -11.42 -21.69 11.40
C ALA A 328 -10.47 -21.97 12.57
N LYS A 329 -9.16 -21.94 12.34
CA LYS A 329 -8.12 -22.13 13.36
C LYS A 329 -7.03 -21.08 13.17
N THR A 330 -7.30 -19.87 13.66
CA THR A 330 -6.42 -18.72 13.52
C THR A 330 -5.14 -18.91 14.34
N PRO A 331 -3.94 -18.85 13.73
CA PRO A 331 -2.67 -18.82 14.46
C PRO A 331 -2.57 -17.62 15.39
N THR A 332 -1.73 -17.70 16.41
CA THR A 332 -1.57 -16.64 17.42
C THR A 332 -0.38 -15.71 17.12
N THR A 333 0.60 -16.20 16.33
CA THR A 333 1.81 -15.44 15.99
C THR A 333 2.00 -15.34 14.47
N VAL A 334 2.73 -14.32 14.03
CA VAL A 334 3.07 -14.16 12.62
C VAL A 334 3.95 -15.29 12.09
N PRO A 335 5.00 -15.75 12.79
CA PRO A 335 5.77 -16.91 12.36
C PRO A 335 4.90 -18.16 12.20
N ASP A 336 3.99 -18.44 13.14
CA ASP A 336 3.06 -19.58 13.03
C ASP A 336 2.14 -19.45 11.82
N LEU A 337 1.67 -18.23 11.52
CA LEU A 337 0.85 -18.00 10.34
C LEU A 337 1.62 -18.32 9.05
N ILE A 338 2.85 -17.82 8.93
CA ILE A 338 3.71 -18.06 7.76
C ILE A 338 3.95 -19.58 7.61
N ALA A 339 4.40 -20.25 8.66
CA ALA A 339 4.67 -21.68 8.65
C ALA A 339 3.42 -22.51 8.30
N ASN A 340 2.26 -22.21 8.91
CA ASN A 340 1.01 -22.90 8.63
C ASN A 340 0.54 -22.70 7.18
N PHE A 341 0.64 -21.47 6.65
CA PHE A 341 0.24 -21.18 5.28
C PHE A 341 1.10 -21.95 4.27
N ILE A 342 2.41 -21.94 4.44
CA ILE A 342 3.36 -22.66 3.58
C ILE A 342 3.15 -24.18 3.65
N SER A 343 3.07 -24.76 4.84
CA SER A 343 2.83 -26.19 5.03
C SER A 343 1.52 -26.66 4.38
N LYS A 344 0.44 -25.88 4.53
CA LYS A 344 -0.85 -26.20 3.89
C LYS A 344 -0.80 -26.16 2.37
N ILE A 345 -0.01 -25.25 1.76
CA ILE A 345 0.20 -25.23 0.31
C ILE A 345 0.90 -26.50 -0.15
N GLU A 346 1.93 -26.94 0.57
CA GLU A 346 2.70 -28.12 0.24
C GLU A 346 1.88 -29.41 0.36
N THR A 347 1.12 -29.55 1.45
CA THR A 347 0.22 -30.68 1.65
C THR A 347 -0.89 -30.74 0.60
N TYR A 348 -1.49 -29.61 0.23
CA TYR A 348 -2.52 -29.55 -0.81
C TYR A 348 -2.00 -29.93 -2.22
N ALA A 349 -0.72 -29.68 -2.48
CA ALA A 349 -0.11 -30.02 -3.77
C ALA A 349 0.23 -31.51 -3.92
N GLN A 350 0.22 -32.26 -2.80
CA GLN A 350 0.49 -33.71 -2.77
C GLN A 350 -0.77 -34.56 -2.89
N ASN A 351 -1.96 -33.97 -2.65
CA ASN A 351 -3.26 -34.58 -2.81
C ASN A 351 -3.92 -34.15 -4.13
#